data_f05c263adcc8982954d7c9fafc3e3840
#
_entry.id   f05c263adcc8982954d7c9fafc3e3840
#
_cell.length_a   1.000
_cell.length_b   1.000
_cell.length_c   1.000
_cell.angle_alpha   90.00
_cell.angle_beta   90.00
_cell.angle_gamma   90.00
#
_symmetry.space_group_name_H-M   'P 1'
#
loop_
_entity.id
_entity.type
_entity.pdbx_description
1 polymer ?
#
loop_
_entity_poly.entity_id
_entity_poly.type
_entity_poly.pdbx_seq_one_letter_code
_entity_poly.pdbx_strand_id
1 'polypeptide(L)'
;KYRINLFSDENGVRIRDLHLFDESVRDPYNETVCEKNEAIYETLPVADGNRFSGNGILSGIFLMEKGQTLRGDYTFRETDSGVQIRFGDYTFYLNETGFSVENSTGREFVLESRVGSRICYPEILSTEAQKQTLRYAIGQTKYSYDLCLREGKFLQAETVTSENGRISVYFP
;
A
#
# COMPACT_ATOMS: atom_id res chain seq x y z
N LYS A 1 -2.69 11.16 6.53
CA LYS A 1 -3.22 11.04 5.17
C LYS A 1 -3.47 9.58 4.73
N TYR A 2 -2.86 8.59 5.40
CA TYR A 2 -3.02 7.19 5.02
C TYR A 2 -2.91 6.26 6.23
N ARG A 3 -3.38 5.03 6.06
CA ARG A 3 -3.15 3.90 6.96
C ARG A 3 -2.41 2.82 6.19
N ILE A 4 -1.39 2.23 6.84
CA ILE A 4 -0.62 1.12 6.30
C ILE A 4 -0.48 0.02 7.35
N ASN A 5 -0.69 -1.23 6.95
CA ASN A 5 -0.44 -2.41 7.77
C ASN A 5 0.61 -3.28 7.09
N LEU A 6 1.75 -3.43 7.74
CA LEU A 6 2.84 -4.31 7.31
C LEU A 6 2.72 -5.67 8.00
N PHE A 7 2.91 -6.72 7.23
CA PHE A 7 2.92 -8.10 7.70
C PHE A 7 4.21 -8.79 7.31
N SER A 8 4.70 -9.66 8.21
CA SER A 8 5.74 -10.65 7.93
C SER A 8 5.29 -11.97 8.50
N ASP A 9 5.01 -12.94 7.64
CA ASP A 9 4.56 -14.28 7.98
C ASP A 9 5.11 -15.32 6.97
N GLU A 10 4.57 -16.52 6.97
CA GLU A 10 4.95 -17.58 6.04
C GLU A 10 4.76 -17.21 4.56
N ASN A 11 3.88 -16.25 4.26
CA ASN A 11 3.66 -15.75 2.91
C ASN A 11 4.63 -14.63 2.52
N GLY A 12 5.38 -14.10 3.48
CA GLY A 12 6.43 -13.11 3.30
C GLY A 12 6.09 -11.71 3.79
N VAL A 13 7.05 -10.81 3.59
CA VAL A 13 6.93 -9.38 3.92
C VAL A 13 6.04 -8.69 2.90
N ARG A 14 4.98 -8.05 3.37
CA ARG A 14 4.04 -7.33 2.50
C ARG A 14 3.35 -6.18 3.22
N ILE A 15 2.94 -5.20 2.46
CA ILE A 15 1.89 -4.26 2.84
C ILE A 15 0.56 -4.98 2.63
N ARG A 16 -0.09 -5.41 3.72
CA ARG A 16 -1.38 -6.08 3.64
C ARG A 16 -2.49 -5.10 3.29
N ASP A 17 -2.51 -3.96 3.98
CA ASP A 17 -3.51 -2.92 3.76
C ASP A 17 -2.81 -1.57 3.58
N LEU A 18 -3.24 -0.83 2.57
CA LEU A 18 -2.87 0.55 2.31
C LEU A 18 -4.14 1.30 1.89
N HIS A 19 -4.56 2.24 2.71
CA HIS A 19 -5.75 3.05 2.49
C HIS A 19 -5.41 4.52 2.63
N LEU A 20 -5.94 5.33 1.72
CA LEU A 20 -5.83 6.79 1.80
C LEU A 20 -7.06 7.38 2.47
N PHE A 21 -6.85 8.43 3.25
CA PHE A 21 -7.90 9.24 3.83
C PHE A 21 -8.06 10.51 2.99
N ASP A 22 -9.27 10.79 2.57
CA ASP A 22 -9.63 11.98 1.82
C ASP A 22 -10.80 12.69 2.53
N GLU A 23 -10.65 13.96 2.83
CA GLU A 23 -11.65 14.76 3.55
C GLU A 23 -12.96 14.91 2.77
N SER A 24 -12.93 14.73 1.45
CA SER A 24 -14.12 14.71 0.60
C SER A 24 -14.94 13.43 0.71
N VAL A 25 -14.36 12.37 1.27
CA VAL A 25 -15.07 11.12 1.54
C VAL A 25 -15.90 11.27 2.78
N ARG A 26 -17.22 11.27 2.58
CA ARG A 26 -18.17 11.43 3.69
C ARG A 26 -18.20 10.16 4.54
N ASP A 27 -17.81 10.27 5.79
CA ASP A 27 -17.98 9.21 6.77
C ASP A 27 -19.39 9.30 7.39
N PRO A 28 -20.27 8.32 7.16
CA PRO A 28 -21.61 8.33 7.71
C PRO A 28 -21.64 8.37 9.25
N TYR A 29 -20.56 7.92 9.91
CA TYR A 29 -20.46 7.92 11.38
C TYR A 29 -20.15 9.28 11.98
N ASN A 30 -19.71 10.26 11.18
CA ASN A 30 -19.60 11.64 11.62
C ASN A 30 -20.97 12.32 11.80
N GLU A 31 -22.02 11.78 11.21
CA GLU A 31 -23.35 12.39 11.19
C GLU A 31 -24.40 11.56 11.94
N THR A 32 -24.20 10.25 12.09
CA THR A 32 -25.15 9.35 12.75
C THR A 32 -24.43 8.41 13.70
N VAL A 33 -25.09 8.12 14.84
CA VAL A 33 -24.57 7.10 15.77
C VAL A 33 -24.50 5.75 15.05
N CYS A 34 -23.34 5.09 15.11
CA CYS A 34 -23.18 3.74 14.59
C CYS A 34 -23.96 2.77 15.49
N GLU A 35 -25.13 2.29 15.02
CA GLU A 35 -25.96 1.34 15.73
C GLU A 35 -25.49 -0.13 15.54
N LYS A 36 -24.52 -0.35 14.65
CA LYS A 36 -23.98 -1.67 14.35
C LYS A 36 -22.62 -1.88 15.02
N ASN A 37 -22.33 -3.12 15.44
CA ASN A 37 -21.00 -3.52 15.93
C ASN A 37 -19.94 -3.62 14.80
N GLU A 38 -20.12 -2.88 13.72
CA GLU A 38 -19.22 -2.86 12.56
C GLU A 38 -18.70 -1.44 12.39
N ALA A 39 -17.40 -1.24 12.61
CA ALA A 39 -16.73 0.00 12.24
C ALA A 39 -16.32 -0.08 10.76
N ILE A 40 -17.18 0.35 9.86
CA ILE A 40 -16.86 0.49 8.45
C ILE A 40 -16.38 1.92 8.22
N TYR A 41 -15.07 2.10 8.07
CA TYR A 41 -14.51 3.39 7.67
C TYR A 41 -14.48 3.46 6.14
N GLU A 42 -15.09 4.49 5.60
CA GLU A 42 -15.00 4.77 4.17
C GLU A 42 -13.64 5.39 3.86
N THR A 43 -12.83 4.68 3.11
CA THR A 43 -11.46 5.04 2.74
C THR A 43 -11.19 4.66 1.30
N LEU A 44 -10.15 5.23 0.71
CA LEU A 44 -9.72 4.94 -0.66
C LEU A 44 -8.66 3.83 -0.64
N PRO A 45 -9.01 2.58 -0.99
CA PRO A 45 -8.09 1.45 -0.89
C PRO A 45 -7.06 1.45 -2.02
N VAL A 46 -5.81 1.14 -1.69
CA VAL A 46 -4.74 0.80 -2.63
C VAL A 46 -4.43 -0.69 -2.56
N ALA A 47 -4.38 -1.21 -1.34
CA ALA A 47 -4.29 -2.63 -1.04
C ALA A 47 -5.22 -2.94 0.13
N ASP A 48 -5.87 -4.10 0.10
CA ASP A 48 -6.71 -4.60 1.19
C ASP A 48 -6.66 -6.13 1.18
N GLY A 49 -5.92 -6.67 2.14
CA GLY A 49 -5.65 -8.10 2.24
C GLY A 49 -6.90 -8.93 2.54
N ASN A 50 -7.92 -8.34 3.16
CA ASN A 50 -9.18 -9.03 3.41
C ASN A 50 -10.13 -8.94 2.21
N ARG A 51 -10.32 -7.72 1.68
CA ARG A 51 -11.31 -7.45 0.64
C ARG A 51 -10.92 -8.03 -0.73
N PHE A 52 -9.62 -8.01 -1.04
CA PHE A 52 -9.12 -8.37 -2.37
C PHE A 52 -8.46 -9.74 -2.46
N SER A 53 -8.38 -10.50 -1.36
CA SER A 53 -7.98 -11.90 -1.40
C SER A 53 -9.10 -12.77 -1.98
N GLY A 54 -8.73 -13.80 -2.71
CA GLY A 54 -9.67 -14.74 -3.31
C GLY A 54 -9.00 -15.67 -4.30
N ASN A 55 -9.70 -16.71 -4.74
CA ASN A 55 -9.18 -17.68 -5.70
C ASN A 55 -7.84 -18.31 -5.31
N GLY A 56 -7.59 -18.48 -4.00
CA GLY A 56 -6.31 -19.01 -3.48
C GLY A 56 -5.15 -18.01 -3.50
N ILE A 57 -5.38 -16.74 -3.90
CA ILE A 57 -4.38 -15.67 -3.91
C ILE A 57 -4.60 -14.77 -2.71
N LEU A 58 -3.56 -14.63 -1.90
CA LEU A 58 -3.51 -13.65 -0.81
C LEU A 58 -3.19 -12.26 -1.39
N SER A 59 -4.07 -11.30 -1.16
CA SER A 59 -3.88 -9.93 -1.63
C SER A 59 -2.91 -9.14 -0.74
N GLY A 60 -2.23 -8.17 -1.35
CA GLY A 60 -1.28 -7.27 -0.72
C GLY A 60 -0.20 -6.82 -1.68
N ILE A 61 0.68 -5.93 -1.23
CA ILE A 61 1.85 -5.48 -1.98
C ILE A 61 3.08 -6.16 -1.38
N PHE A 62 3.66 -7.11 -2.09
CA PHE A 62 4.74 -7.98 -1.63
C PHE A 62 6.11 -7.37 -1.93
N LEU A 63 7.01 -7.45 -0.96
CA LEU A 63 8.41 -7.11 -1.13
C LEU A 63 9.15 -8.31 -1.74
N MET A 64 9.68 -8.11 -2.95
CA MET A 64 10.28 -9.15 -3.77
C MET A 64 11.73 -8.83 -4.14
N GLU A 65 12.61 -9.82 -4.04
CA GLU A 65 13.96 -9.76 -4.59
C GLU A 65 14.19 -10.98 -5.48
N LYS A 66 14.69 -10.77 -6.71
CA LYS A 66 14.96 -11.84 -7.69
C LYS A 66 13.79 -12.82 -7.90
N GLY A 67 12.56 -12.28 -7.93
CA GLY A 67 11.35 -13.07 -8.13
C GLY A 67 10.88 -13.87 -6.91
N GLN A 68 11.51 -13.69 -5.75
CA GLN A 68 11.13 -14.36 -4.50
C GLN A 68 10.61 -13.36 -3.49
N THR A 69 9.54 -13.72 -2.79
CA THR A 69 9.03 -12.94 -1.67
C THR A 69 10.01 -13.02 -0.51
N LEU A 70 10.37 -11.88 0.05
CA LEU A 70 11.22 -11.80 1.23
C LEU A 70 10.49 -12.31 2.46
N ARG A 71 11.24 -12.93 3.36
CA ARG A 71 10.76 -13.43 4.66
C ARG A 71 11.73 -13.02 5.73
N GLY A 72 11.27 -12.89 6.95
CA GLY A 72 12.12 -12.63 8.09
C GLY A 72 11.39 -11.92 9.23
N ASP A 73 12.04 -11.90 10.36
CA ASP A 73 11.60 -11.15 11.52
C ASP A 73 11.79 -9.65 11.28
N TYR A 74 11.06 -8.87 12.03
CA TYR A 74 11.16 -7.41 11.95
C TYR A 74 11.56 -6.79 13.27
N THR A 75 12.19 -5.65 13.19
CA THR A 75 12.33 -4.71 14.29
C THR A 75 11.70 -3.38 13.92
N PHE A 76 11.15 -2.67 14.90
CA PHE A 76 10.63 -1.34 14.65
C PHE A 76 11.23 -0.31 15.62
N ARG A 77 11.25 0.94 15.20
CA ARG A 77 11.70 2.07 16.00
C ARG A 77 10.88 3.31 15.63
N GLU A 78 10.36 4.00 16.63
CA GLU A 78 9.82 5.34 16.47
C GLU A 78 10.95 6.36 16.33
N THR A 79 10.74 7.37 15.50
CA THR A 79 11.64 8.48 15.26
C THR A 79 10.87 9.80 15.32
N ASP A 80 11.55 10.92 15.41
CA ASP A 80 10.92 12.25 15.43
C ASP A 80 10.10 12.54 14.16
N SER A 81 10.38 11.85 13.04
CA SER A 81 9.73 12.04 11.75
C SER A 81 8.80 10.89 11.33
N GLY A 82 8.58 9.89 12.19
CA GLY A 82 7.72 8.74 11.88
C GLY A 82 8.22 7.42 12.44
N VAL A 83 8.04 6.34 11.69
CA VAL A 83 8.37 4.98 12.14
C VAL A 83 9.31 4.31 11.14
N GLN A 84 10.31 3.60 11.65
CA GLN A 84 11.19 2.72 10.89
C GLN A 84 10.89 1.27 11.23
N ILE A 85 10.69 0.44 10.20
CA ILE A 85 10.47 -1.01 10.35
C ILE A 85 11.50 -1.71 9.46
N ARG A 86 12.35 -2.53 10.07
CA ARG A 86 13.45 -3.20 9.38
C ARG A 86 13.19 -4.70 9.26
N PHE A 87 13.38 -5.22 8.04
CA PHE A 87 13.35 -6.64 7.67
C PHE A 87 14.70 -7.00 7.01
N GLY A 88 15.62 -7.59 7.76
CA GLY A 88 16.96 -7.90 7.23
C GLY A 88 17.67 -6.65 6.71
N ASP A 89 17.98 -6.63 5.39
CA ASP A 89 18.63 -5.49 4.71
C ASP A 89 17.64 -4.41 4.26
N TYR A 90 16.34 -4.60 4.45
CA TYR A 90 15.30 -3.67 4.02
C TYR A 90 14.77 -2.85 5.18
N THR A 91 14.56 -1.57 4.95
CA THR A 91 13.94 -0.67 5.92
C THR A 91 12.77 0.07 5.29
N PHE A 92 11.60 -0.03 5.91
CA PHE A 92 10.46 0.83 5.64
C PHE A 92 10.56 2.06 6.53
N TYR A 93 10.44 3.24 5.92
CA TYR A 93 10.33 4.53 6.61
C TYR A 93 8.93 5.07 6.37
N LEU A 94 8.16 5.20 7.42
CA LEU A 94 6.77 5.67 7.37
C LEU A 94 6.70 7.07 7.97
N ASN A 95 6.09 8.02 7.28
CA ASN A 95 5.86 9.37 7.75
C ASN A 95 4.45 9.86 7.38
N GLU A 96 4.10 11.08 7.73
CA GLU A 96 2.75 11.63 7.50
C GLU A 96 2.35 11.75 6.02
N THR A 97 3.31 11.87 5.12
CA THR A 97 3.06 12.14 3.69
C THR A 97 3.22 10.93 2.79
N GLY A 98 3.77 9.81 3.32
CA GLY A 98 4.00 8.60 2.54
C GLY A 98 4.97 7.65 3.21
N PHE A 99 5.55 6.77 2.41
CA PHE A 99 6.53 5.80 2.90
C PHE A 99 7.65 5.60 1.88
N SER A 100 8.79 5.13 2.36
CA SER A 100 9.85 4.62 1.48
C SER A 100 10.34 3.26 1.95
N VAL A 101 10.88 2.49 1.00
CA VAL A 101 11.56 1.22 1.26
C VAL A 101 12.96 1.32 0.69
N GLU A 102 13.95 0.97 1.49
CA GLU A 102 15.36 1.04 1.12
C GLU A 102 16.05 -0.29 1.41
N ASN A 103 16.85 -0.75 0.46
CA ASN A 103 17.80 -1.84 0.65
C ASN A 103 19.17 -1.27 1.06
N SER A 104 19.66 -1.59 2.24
CA SER A 104 20.92 -1.05 2.79
C SER A 104 22.19 -1.38 1.97
N THR A 105 22.09 -2.37 1.08
CA THR A 105 23.18 -2.77 0.17
C THR A 105 23.03 -2.22 -1.24
N GLY A 106 21.97 -1.42 -1.50
CA GLY A 106 21.69 -0.85 -2.82
C GLY A 106 21.17 -1.85 -3.86
N ARG A 107 20.83 -3.07 -3.46
CA ARG A 107 20.28 -4.08 -4.38
C ARG A 107 18.90 -3.68 -4.87
N GLU A 108 18.64 -3.94 -6.15
CA GLU A 108 17.33 -3.73 -6.75
C GLU A 108 16.30 -4.74 -6.24
N PHE A 109 15.09 -4.25 -6.04
CA PHE A 109 13.94 -5.02 -5.59
C PHE A 109 12.64 -4.48 -6.22
N VAL A 110 11.55 -5.18 -6.01
CA VAL A 110 10.24 -4.72 -6.46
C VAL A 110 9.20 -4.80 -5.34
N LEU A 111 8.22 -3.93 -5.43
CA LEU A 111 6.94 -4.03 -4.74
C LEU A 111 5.91 -4.53 -5.75
N GLU A 112 5.40 -5.75 -5.55
CA GLU A 112 4.44 -6.41 -6.43
C GLU A 112 3.07 -6.50 -5.78
N SER A 113 2.08 -5.85 -6.38
CA SER A 113 0.70 -5.96 -5.94
C SER A 113 0.08 -7.26 -6.47
N ARG A 114 -0.50 -8.04 -5.56
CA ARG A 114 -1.26 -9.25 -5.87
C ARG A 114 -2.71 -9.06 -5.52
N VAL A 115 -3.59 -9.43 -6.43
CA VAL A 115 -5.04 -9.28 -6.28
C VAL A 115 -5.71 -10.58 -6.66
N GLY A 116 -6.32 -11.25 -5.69
CA GLY A 116 -7.05 -12.51 -5.89
C GLY A 116 -8.49 -12.28 -6.34
N SER A 117 -9.11 -11.20 -5.90
CA SER A 117 -10.46 -10.80 -6.29
C SER A 117 -10.47 -9.35 -6.74
N ARG A 118 -10.99 -9.11 -7.94
CA ARG A 118 -11.17 -7.75 -8.46
C ARG A 118 -12.57 -7.19 -8.17
N ILE A 119 -13.38 -7.92 -7.42
CA ILE A 119 -14.67 -7.41 -6.94
C ILE A 119 -14.40 -6.23 -5.99
N CYS A 120 -14.93 -5.07 -6.33
CA CYS A 120 -14.69 -3.81 -5.61
C CYS A 120 -13.21 -3.38 -5.56
N TYR A 121 -12.35 -3.90 -6.43
CA TYR A 121 -10.99 -3.42 -6.59
C TYR A 121 -11.00 -2.05 -7.30
N PRO A 122 -10.11 -1.11 -6.92
CA PRO A 122 -10.00 0.16 -7.62
C PRO A 122 -9.70 -0.03 -9.11
N GLU A 123 -10.38 0.74 -9.94
CA GLU A 123 -10.07 0.79 -11.36
C GLU A 123 -8.76 1.57 -11.57
N ILE A 124 -7.82 0.99 -12.30
CA ILE A 124 -6.59 1.67 -12.70
C ILE A 124 -6.89 2.47 -13.96
N LEU A 125 -6.90 3.79 -13.86
CA LEU A 125 -7.19 4.69 -14.99
C LEU A 125 -5.98 4.91 -15.88
N SER A 126 -4.80 5.09 -15.26
CA SER A 126 -3.53 5.27 -15.96
C SER A 126 -2.37 4.81 -15.11
N THR A 127 -1.28 4.42 -15.77
CA THR A 127 0.01 4.12 -15.15
C THR A 127 1.12 4.75 -15.99
N GLU A 128 1.83 5.68 -15.39
CA GLU A 128 3.03 6.33 -15.90
C GLU A 128 4.23 5.90 -15.06
N ALA A 129 5.44 6.28 -15.44
CA ALA A 129 6.65 5.85 -14.73
C ALA A 129 6.64 6.19 -13.23
N GLN A 130 6.14 7.36 -12.86
CA GLN A 130 6.15 7.84 -11.48
C GLN A 130 4.76 8.15 -10.90
N LYS A 131 3.70 7.78 -11.62
CA LYS A 131 2.34 8.07 -11.19
C LYS A 131 1.38 7.00 -11.65
N GLN A 132 0.50 6.58 -10.74
CA GLN A 132 -0.65 5.75 -11.05
C GLN A 132 -1.92 6.42 -10.55
N THR A 133 -2.91 6.56 -11.43
CA THR A 133 -4.22 7.10 -11.07
C THR A 133 -5.22 5.97 -10.90
N LEU A 134 -5.85 5.94 -9.75
CA LEU A 134 -6.86 4.97 -9.34
C LEU A 134 -8.23 5.63 -9.25
N ARG A 135 -9.29 4.85 -9.44
CA ARG A 135 -10.68 5.26 -9.21
C ARG A 135 -11.40 4.24 -8.38
N TYR A 136 -12.05 4.68 -7.31
CA TYR A 136 -12.85 3.85 -6.42
C TYR A 136 -14.24 4.43 -6.20
N ALA A 137 -15.25 3.57 -6.10
CA ALA A 137 -16.63 3.98 -5.86
C ALA A 137 -17.05 3.68 -4.41
N ILE A 138 -17.56 4.70 -3.74
CA ILE A 138 -18.21 4.60 -2.43
C ILE A 138 -19.68 4.98 -2.62
N GLY A 139 -20.56 4.00 -2.51
CA GLY A 139 -21.96 4.18 -2.89
C GLY A 139 -22.09 4.57 -4.36
N GLN A 140 -22.68 5.74 -4.64
CA GLN A 140 -22.83 6.27 -6.00
C GLN A 140 -21.73 7.25 -6.41
N THR A 141 -20.85 7.64 -5.49
CA THR A 141 -19.78 8.62 -5.72
C THR A 141 -18.50 7.92 -6.14
N LYS A 142 -17.86 8.45 -7.19
CA LYS A 142 -16.57 7.97 -7.68
C LYS A 142 -15.49 8.95 -7.28
N TYR A 143 -14.44 8.43 -6.65
CA TYR A 143 -13.26 9.17 -6.22
C TYR A 143 -12.06 8.75 -7.08
N SER A 144 -11.29 9.73 -7.55
CA SER A 144 -10.03 9.48 -8.24
C SER A 144 -8.88 9.98 -7.36
N TYR A 145 -7.84 9.17 -7.23
CA TYR A 145 -6.69 9.46 -6.39
C TYR A 145 -5.41 8.91 -7.00
N ASP A 146 -4.29 9.50 -6.62
CA ASP A 146 -2.99 9.22 -7.21
C ASP A 146 -2.05 8.54 -6.21
N LEU A 147 -1.31 7.55 -6.72
CA LEU A 147 -0.08 7.05 -6.11
C LEU A 147 1.09 7.67 -6.86
N CYS A 148 1.92 8.42 -6.15
CA CYS A 148 3.05 9.10 -6.74
C CYS A 148 4.36 8.56 -6.19
N LEU A 149 5.37 8.44 -7.05
CA LEU A 149 6.71 8.04 -6.68
C LEU A 149 7.67 9.23 -6.74
N ARG A 150 8.49 9.40 -5.72
CA ARG A 150 9.67 10.29 -5.74
C ARG A 150 10.89 9.54 -6.24
N GLU A 151 10.96 8.23 -5.94
CA GLU A 151 12.04 7.32 -6.32
C GLU A 151 11.45 5.97 -6.69
N GLY A 152 12.06 5.29 -7.64
CA GLY A 152 11.50 4.09 -8.27
C GLY A 152 10.59 4.41 -9.44
N LYS A 153 10.08 3.40 -10.10
CA LYS A 153 9.17 3.53 -11.24
C LYS A 153 8.19 2.38 -11.32
N PHE A 154 6.99 2.66 -11.80
CA PHE A 154 6.04 1.63 -12.21
C PHE A 154 6.57 0.92 -13.46
N LEU A 155 6.72 -0.40 -13.40
CA LEU A 155 7.01 -1.24 -14.58
C LEU A 155 5.73 -1.59 -15.32
N GLN A 156 4.68 -1.84 -14.55
CA GLN A 156 3.31 -2.15 -14.99
C GLN A 156 2.33 -1.72 -13.90
N ALA A 157 1.05 -1.91 -14.16
CA ALA A 157 -0.01 -1.49 -13.24
C ALA A 157 0.13 -2.00 -11.78
N GLU A 158 0.78 -3.14 -11.59
CA GLU A 158 0.84 -3.83 -10.30
C GLU A 158 2.28 -4.02 -9.78
N THR A 159 3.28 -3.41 -10.43
CA THR A 159 4.69 -3.60 -10.06
C THR A 159 5.46 -2.30 -10.07
N VAL A 160 6.07 -1.99 -8.94
CA VAL A 160 7.01 -0.87 -8.78
C VAL A 160 8.41 -1.44 -8.59
N THR A 161 9.39 -1.01 -9.39
CA THR A 161 10.79 -1.36 -9.20
C THR A 161 11.55 -0.26 -8.48
N SER A 162 12.52 -0.63 -7.67
CA SER A 162 13.42 0.31 -7.04
C SER A 162 14.37 0.97 -8.07
N GLU A 163 14.87 2.13 -7.69
CA GLU A 163 16.00 2.80 -8.34
C GLU A 163 17.09 3.01 -7.28
N ASN A 164 18.29 2.55 -7.54
CA ASN A 164 19.40 2.56 -6.57
C ASN A 164 19.03 1.90 -5.22
N GLY A 165 18.26 0.81 -5.27
CA GLY A 165 17.83 0.10 -4.07
C GLY A 165 16.79 0.85 -3.23
N ARG A 166 16.02 1.78 -3.82
CA ARG A 166 15.01 2.55 -3.11
C ARG A 166 13.71 2.74 -3.90
N ILE A 167 12.60 2.69 -3.18
CA ILE A 167 11.27 3.11 -3.64
C ILE A 167 10.76 4.13 -2.63
N SER A 168 10.23 5.25 -3.11
CA SER A 168 9.62 6.28 -2.26
C SER A 168 8.26 6.68 -2.82
N VAL A 169 7.22 6.41 -2.04
CA VAL A 169 5.81 6.69 -2.35
C VAL A 169 5.36 7.90 -1.55
N TYR A 170 4.64 8.80 -2.17
CA TYR A 170 3.98 9.90 -1.46
C TYR A 170 2.53 10.07 -1.92
N PHE A 171 1.73 10.61 -1.03
CA PHE A 171 0.32 10.91 -1.26
C PHE A 171 0.15 12.43 -1.28
N PRO A 172 -0.21 13.01 -2.42
CA PRO A 172 -0.35 14.45 -2.61
C PRO A 172 -1.45 15.09 -1.75
#